data_5a78bc4d39e10408818d1b5adc6bd981
#
_entry.id   5a78bc4d39e10408818d1b5adc6bd981
#
_cell.length_a   1.000
_cell.length_b   1.000
_cell.length_c   1.000
_cell.angle_alpha   90.00
_cell.angle_beta   90.00
_cell.angle_gamma   90.00
#
_symmetry.space_group_name_H-M   'P 1'
#
loop_
_entity.id
_entity.type
_entity.pdbx_description
1 polymer ?
#
loop_
_entity_poly.entity_id
_entity_poly.type
_entity_poly.pdbx_seq_one_letter_code
_entity_poly.pdbx_strand_id
1 'polypeptide(L)'
;LVGSEMCIRDRTETVYKPGDAELWYDTIVAYGELVSTTIISEYLNYAGVSNRWIDMRRCFLTEQRHKDAGVNIEASASLLKNALGKCVENIFIGQGFIGGAPDGTTTTLGREGSDYSAAVVANILDAESMSVWKDVDGVMNADPKAFPDAVQIAELNYLDTIELAYSGAQIIHPKTIKPLQNKNIPLYVRPFGDKRKPGTVIRGMSAPVEVPILILKKDQVLLTIRSRDFSFVLEEKFATIFSLLERFRIKANLIHNSAVNLSLCVDNSWHIDEAIEALREAGFDVMKAENMELLTVRGYTDELWRRYARGPQVFVRQATQSTVRV
;
A
#
# COMPACT_ATOMS: atom_id res chain seq x y z
N LEU A 1 9.37 30.37 -13.13
CA LEU A 1 9.41 30.76 -11.70
C LEU A 1 8.25 31.69 -11.32
N VAL A 2 7.80 32.62 -12.18
CA VAL A 2 6.70 33.56 -11.88
C VAL A 2 5.35 32.84 -11.67
N GLY A 3 5.11 31.73 -12.35
CA GLY A 3 3.88 30.94 -12.19
C GLY A 3 3.80 30.16 -10.88
N SER A 4 4.94 29.79 -10.28
CA SER A 4 4.98 29.07 -9.02
C SER A 4 4.77 29.97 -7.80
N GLU A 5 5.26 31.21 -7.86
CA GLU A 5 5.05 32.20 -6.81
C GLU A 5 3.57 32.62 -6.70
N MET A 6 2.88 32.74 -7.83
CA MET A 6 1.43 33.05 -7.84
C MET A 6 0.60 31.92 -7.25
N CYS A 7 0.95 30.65 -7.49
CA CYS A 7 0.29 29.50 -6.87
C CYS A 7 0.52 29.38 -5.35
N ILE A 8 1.70 29.80 -4.87
CA ILE A 8 2.02 29.77 -3.43
C ILE A 8 1.30 30.92 -2.73
N ARG A 9 1.30 32.12 -3.28
CA ARG A 9 0.70 33.31 -2.69
C ARG A 9 -0.82 33.23 -2.56
N ASP A 10 -1.49 32.69 -3.59
CA ASP A 10 -2.95 32.57 -3.62
C ASP A 10 -3.52 31.57 -2.58
N ARG A 11 -2.68 30.68 -2.04
CA ARG A 11 -3.07 29.65 -1.07
C ARG A 11 -2.61 29.89 0.36
N THR A 12 -1.65 30.77 0.59
CA THR A 12 -1.22 31.17 1.94
C THR A 12 -2.19 32.16 2.61
N GLU A 13 -3.13 32.73 1.85
CA GLU A 13 -4.19 33.59 2.40
C GLU A 13 -5.39 32.79 2.94
N THR A 14 -5.42 31.46 2.78
CA THR A 14 -6.46 30.61 3.38
C THR A 14 -6.20 30.51 4.88
N VAL A 15 -7.01 31.18 5.68
CA VAL A 15 -6.91 31.21 7.14
C VAL A 15 -7.02 29.78 7.69
N TYR A 16 -5.99 29.35 8.41
CA TYR A 16 -6.00 28.07 9.15
C TYR A 16 -7.22 28.00 10.08
N LYS A 17 -8.08 27.03 9.85
CA LYS A 17 -9.16 26.68 10.79
C LYS A 17 -8.74 25.43 11.55
N PRO A 18 -8.73 25.46 12.90
CA PRO A 18 -8.59 24.26 13.69
C PRO A 18 -9.72 23.28 13.32
N GLY A 19 -9.37 22.08 12.84
CA GLY A 19 -10.31 21.09 12.30
C GLY A 19 -10.00 20.63 10.87
N ASP A 20 -9.29 21.43 10.08
CA ASP A 20 -8.93 21.11 8.68
C ASP A 20 -7.52 20.52 8.56
N ALA A 21 -7.01 19.86 9.59
CA ALA A 21 -5.63 19.35 9.64
C ALA A 21 -5.28 18.39 8.48
N GLU A 22 -6.24 17.58 8.03
CA GLU A 22 -6.04 16.66 6.92
C GLU A 22 -5.98 17.39 5.58
N LEU A 23 -6.82 18.42 5.37
CA LEU A 23 -6.77 19.29 4.20
C LEU A 23 -5.42 20.03 4.12
N TRP A 24 -4.96 20.56 5.26
CA TRP A 24 -3.67 21.23 5.31
C TRP A 24 -2.51 20.29 5.04
N TYR A 25 -2.56 19.07 5.60
CA TYR A 25 -1.59 18.04 5.29
C TYR A 25 -1.50 17.80 3.78
N ASP A 26 -2.61 17.49 3.11
CA ASP A 26 -2.66 17.24 1.68
C ASP A 26 -2.15 18.43 0.87
N THR A 27 -2.54 19.63 1.26
CA THR A 27 -2.10 20.86 0.58
C THR A 27 -0.57 21.02 0.67
N ILE A 28 0.01 20.83 1.85
CA ILE A 28 1.45 21.06 2.08
C ILE A 28 2.28 19.98 1.39
N VAL A 29 1.95 18.69 1.59
CA VAL A 29 2.76 17.60 1.01
C VAL A 29 2.68 17.56 -0.52
N ALA A 30 1.57 18.03 -1.11
CA ALA A 30 1.42 18.12 -2.56
C ALA A 30 2.46 19.05 -3.21
N TYR A 31 2.98 20.05 -2.50
CA TYR A 31 4.02 20.94 -3.05
C TYR A 31 5.31 20.21 -3.38
N GLY A 32 5.67 19.16 -2.63
CA GLY A 32 6.84 18.34 -2.95
C GLY A 32 6.72 17.73 -4.35
N GLU A 33 5.56 17.16 -4.67
CA GLU A 33 5.29 16.57 -5.98
C GLU A 33 5.22 17.62 -7.11
N LEU A 34 4.60 18.77 -6.86
CA LEU A 34 4.50 19.86 -7.82
C LEU A 34 5.87 20.44 -8.17
N VAL A 35 6.68 20.72 -7.15
CA VAL A 35 8.02 21.32 -7.34
C VAL A 35 8.96 20.33 -8.01
N SER A 36 9.03 19.09 -7.55
CA SER A 36 9.91 18.06 -8.12
C SER A 36 9.61 17.80 -9.59
N THR A 37 8.34 17.64 -9.95
CA THR A 37 7.94 17.38 -11.34
C THR A 37 8.13 18.60 -12.25
N THR A 38 7.95 19.83 -11.73
CA THR A 38 8.26 21.05 -12.47
C THR A 38 9.75 21.14 -12.76
N ILE A 39 10.62 20.90 -11.78
CA ILE A 39 12.08 20.89 -11.96
C ILE A 39 12.48 19.85 -13.01
N ILE A 40 11.93 18.64 -12.95
CA ILE A 40 12.22 17.58 -13.91
C ILE A 40 11.80 17.98 -15.32
N SER A 41 10.59 18.52 -15.50
CA SER A 41 10.08 18.95 -16.79
C SER A 41 10.95 20.05 -17.41
N GLU A 42 11.27 21.07 -16.63
CA GLU A 42 12.13 22.18 -17.07
C GLU A 42 13.56 21.70 -17.41
N TYR A 43 14.12 20.81 -16.58
CA TYR A 43 15.43 20.23 -16.87
C TYR A 43 15.44 19.41 -18.16
N LEU A 44 14.43 18.59 -18.41
CA LEU A 44 14.31 17.81 -19.64
C LEU A 44 14.19 18.71 -20.86
N ASN A 45 13.38 19.77 -20.82
CA ASN A 45 13.27 20.75 -21.88
C ASN A 45 14.61 21.47 -22.10
N TYR A 46 15.32 21.86 -21.04
CA TYR A 46 16.68 22.45 -21.15
C TYR A 46 17.66 21.45 -21.78
N ALA A 47 17.55 20.16 -21.49
CA ALA A 47 18.38 19.10 -22.06
C ALA A 47 17.98 18.71 -23.52
N GLY A 48 17.01 19.40 -24.13
CA GLY A 48 16.54 19.13 -25.47
C GLY A 48 15.52 17.99 -25.59
N VAL A 49 14.99 17.49 -24.47
CA VAL A 49 13.94 16.48 -24.45
C VAL A 49 12.60 17.18 -24.29
N SER A 50 11.92 17.40 -25.42
CA SER A 50 10.59 18.04 -25.44
C SER A 50 9.59 17.24 -24.63
N ASN A 51 8.97 17.88 -23.65
CA ASN A 51 7.96 17.27 -22.80
C ASN A 51 6.92 18.31 -22.34
N ARG A 52 5.78 17.80 -21.88
CA ARG A 52 4.70 18.63 -21.33
C ARG A 52 4.45 18.28 -19.88
N TRP A 53 4.54 19.27 -19.01
CA TRP A 53 4.11 19.13 -17.61
C TRP A 53 2.58 19.22 -17.51
N ILE A 54 1.97 18.29 -16.78
CA ILE A 54 0.53 18.17 -16.57
C ILE A 54 0.24 18.26 -15.08
N ASP A 55 -0.66 19.15 -14.67
CA ASP A 55 -1.17 19.21 -13.28
C ASP A 55 -2.20 18.10 -13.05
N MET A 56 -1.77 17.04 -12.37
CA MET A 56 -2.61 15.87 -12.13
C MET A 56 -3.81 16.13 -11.23
N ARG A 57 -3.82 17.21 -10.47
CA ARG A 57 -5.00 17.64 -9.67
C ARG A 57 -6.17 18.05 -10.57
N ARG A 58 -5.91 18.42 -11.81
CA ARG A 58 -6.92 18.75 -12.85
C ARG A 58 -7.32 17.53 -13.68
N CYS A 59 -6.58 16.44 -13.58
CA CYS A 59 -6.79 15.22 -14.34
C CYS A 59 -7.37 14.08 -13.52
N PHE A 60 -7.06 14.01 -12.22
CA PHE A 60 -7.62 13.04 -11.30
C PHE A 60 -8.72 13.66 -10.46
N LEU A 61 -9.97 13.25 -10.73
CA LEU A 61 -11.09 13.55 -9.85
C LEU A 61 -11.12 12.52 -8.72
N THR A 62 -11.00 12.99 -7.49
CA THR A 62 -10.99 12.13 -6.30
C THR A 62 -12.26 12.28 -5.48
N GLU A 63 -12.45 11.35 -4.54
CA GLU A 63 -13.39 11.54 -3.43
C GLU A 63 -12.98 12.77 -2.60
N GLN A 64 -13.96 13.39 -1.94
CA GLN A 64 -13.72 14.50 -0.99
C GLN A 64 -13.26 13.93 0.36
N ARG A 65 -12.14 13.24 0.33
CA ARG A 65 -11.48 12.63 1.48
C ARG A 65 -9.98 12.94 1.43
N HIS A 66 -9.43 13.41 2.56
CA HIS A 66 -8.01 13.73 2.65
C HIS A 66 -7.17 12.52 3.11
N LYS A 67 -5.86 12.54 2.83
CA LYS A 67 -4.82 11.55 3.17
C LYS A 67 -4.92 10.17 2.50
N ASP A 68 -6.08 9.75 2.03
CA ASP A 68 -6.28 8.47 1.35
C ASP A 68 -7.50 8.52 0.43
N ALA A 69 -7.50 9.47 -0.50
CA ALA A 69 -8.59 9.66 -1.45
C ALA A 69 -8.60 8.58 -2.53
N GLY A 70 -9.78 8.07 -2.87
CA GLY A 70 -9.98 7.21 -4.04
C GLY A 70 -10.08 8.05 -5.31
N VAL A 71 -9.47 7.58 -6.42
CA VAL A 71 -9.62 8.21 -7.73
C VAL A 71 -10.85 7.64 -8.44
N ASN A 72 -11.75 8.52 -8.89
CA ASN A 72 -12.81 8.15 -9.81
C ASN A 72 -12.22 7.98 -11.22
N ILE A 73 -11.89 6.75 -11.60
CA ILE A 73 -11.21 6.43 -12.85
C ILE A 73 -12.05 6.85 -14.07
N GLU A 74 -13.34 6.63 -14.05
CA GLU A 74 -14.24 6.93 -15.17
C GLU A 74 -14.33 8.43 -15.43
N ALA A 75 -14.57 9.23 -14.40
CA ALA A 75 -14.60 10.69 -14.52
C ALA A 75 -13.22 11.26 -14.89
N SER A 76 -12.14 10.71 -14.32
CA SER A 76 -10.76 11.13 -14.60
C SER A 76 -10.34 10.80 -16.04
N ALA A 77 -10.89 9.76 -16.66
CA ALA A 77 -10.52 9.35 -18.01
C ALA A 77 -10.75 10.46 -19.04
N SER A 78 -11.90 11.13 -18.98
CA SER A 78 -12.20 12.24 -19.88
C SER A 78 -11.29 13.45 -19.65
N LEU A 79 -11.00 13.77 -18.38
CA LEU A 79 -10.14 14.89 -18.00
C LEU A 79 -8.70 14.67 -18.48
N LEU A 80 -8.14 13.50 -18.22
CA LEU A 80 -6.77 13.15 -18.59
C LEU A 80 -6.61 13.08 -20.12
N LYS A 81 -7.51 12.37 -20.82
CA LYS A 81 -7.47 12.28 -22.30
C LYS A 81 -7.59 13.65 -22.97
N ASN A 82 -8.46 14.53 -22.45
CA ASN A 82 -8.59 15.90 -22.96
C ASN A 82 -7.34 16.75 -22.69
N ALA A 83 -6.68 16.57 -21.54
CA ALA A 83 -5.44 17.28 -21.24
C ALA A 83 -4.31 16.86 -22.19
N LEU A 84 -4.13 15.56 -22.42
CA LEU A 84 -3.10 15.02 -23.29
C LEU A 84 -3.38 15.28 -24.78
N GLY A 85 -4.63 15.19 -25.22
CA GLY A 85 -5.03 15.38 -26.62
C GLY A 85 -4.82 16.81 -27.17
N LYS A 86 -4.56 17.79 -26.29
CA LYS A 86 -4.21 19.17 -26.66
C LYS A 86 -2.72 19.40 -26.85
N CYS A 87 -1.91 18.39 -26.56
CA CYS A 87 -0.45 18.47 -26.57
C CYS A 87 0.12 17.90 -27.88
N VAL A 88 1.24 18.45 -28.31
CA VAL A 88 2.00 17.95 -29.45
C VAL A 88 3.19 17.10 -29.02
N GLU A 89 3.53 17.15 -27.74
CA GLU A 89 4.63 16.42 -27.16
C GLU A 89 4.25 14.94 -26.95
N ASN A 90 5.26 14.06 -27.06
CA ASN A 90 5.09 12.62 -26.83
C ASN A 90 5.50 12.18 -25.42
N ILE A 91 6.09 13.08 -24.63
CA ILE A 91 6.51 12.82 -23.26
C ILE A 91 5.73 13.75 -22.33
N PHE A 92 5.15 13.17 -21.31
CA PHE A 92 4.36 13.89 -20.32
C PHE A 92 4.94 13.66 -18.91
N ILE A 93 5.05 14.73 -18.15
CA ILE A 93 5.50 14.72 -16.76
C ILE A 93 4.31 15.11 -15.89
N GLY A 94 3.88 14.22 -15.04
CA GLY A 94 2.78 14.44 -14.10
C GLY A 94 3.17 14.05 -12.67
N GLN A 95 2.46 14.60 -11.70
CA GLN A 95 2.64 14.24 -10.32
C GLN A 95 2.03 12.86 -10.04
N GLY A 96 2.71 12.07 -9.23
CA GLY A 96 2.08 10.97 -8.52
C GLY A 96 1.44 11.45 -7.22
N PHE A 97 0.75 10.56 -6.49
CA PHE A 97 0.29 10.74 -5.13
C PHE A 97 -0.81 11.79 -4.90
N ILE A 98 -1.07 12.72 -5.83
CA ILE A 98 -2.05 13.80 -5.66
C ILE A 98 -3.18 13.76 -6.68
N GLY A 99 -4.34 14.33 -6.30
CA GLY A 99 -5.49 14.57 -7.15
C GLY A 99 -6.27 15.80 -6.70
N GLY A 100 -7.42 16.03 -7.30
CA GLY A 100 -8.32 17.14 -6.96
C GLY A 100 -9.72 16.65 -6.60
N ALA A 101 -10.26 17.14 -5.51
CA ALA A 101 -11.64 16.90 -5.12
C ALA A 101 -12.61 17.79 -5.94
N PRO A 102 -13.92 17.49 -5.95
CA PRO A 102 -14.92 18.27 -6.68
C PRO A 102 -15.01 19.74 -6.27
N ASP A 103 -14.68 20.07 -5.02
CA ASP A 103 -14.64 21.43 -4.47
C ASP A 103 -13.38 22.21 -4.86
N GLY A 104 -12.47 21.60 -5.63
CA GLY A 104 -11.20 22.19 -6.07
C GLY A 104 -10.06 22.06 -5.04
N THR A 105 -10.28 21.42 -3.90
CA THR A 105 -9.20 21.15 -2.94
C THR A 105 -8.26 20.07 -3.43
N THR A 106 -6.98 20.15 -3.04
CA THR A 106 -5.99 19.11 -3.32
C THR A 106 -6.18 17.94 -2.34
N THR A 107 -6.10 16.73 -2.86
CA THR A 107 -6.16 15.49 -2.09
C THR A 107 -4.91 14.67 -2.30
N THR A 108 -4.57 13.82 -1.32
CA THR A 108 -3.52 12.82 -1.47
C THR A 108 -4.10 11.41 -1.51
N LEU A 109 -3.43 10.50 -2.24
CA LEU A 109 -3.93 9.16 -2.54
C LEU A 109 -3.47 8.10 -1.53
N GLY A 110 -2.85 8.52 -0.44
CA GLY A 110 -2.42 7.64 0.63
C GLY A 110 -1.13 6.86 0.33
N ARG A 111 -0.93 5.78 1.06
CA ARG A 111 0.29 4.98 0.98
C ARG A 111 0.53 4.46 -0.45
N GLU A 112 1.78 4.57 -0.93
CA GLU A 112 2.20 4.23 -2.30
C GLU A 112 1.34 4.90 -3.38
N GLY A 113 0.86 6.11 -3.09
CA GLY A 113 -0.04 6.87 -3.96
C GLY A 113 0.58 7.19 -5.33
N SER A 114 1.91 7.31 -5.45
CA SER A 114 2.58 7.53 -6.73
C SER A 114 2.50 6.31 -7.65
N ASP A 115 2.71 5.10 -7.12
CA ASP A 115 2.53 3.85 -7.88
C ASP A 115 1.06 3.69 -8.30
N TYR A 116 0.12 4.02 -7.39
CA TYR A 116 -1.31 4.01 -7.70
C TYR A 116 -1.69 5.01 -8.80
N SER A 117 -1.14 6.23 -8.76
CA SER A 117 -1.34 7.23 -9.81
C SER A 117 -0.90 6.71 -11.18
N ALA A 118 0.29 6.11 -11.24
CA ALA A 118 0.80 5.52 -12.48
C ALA A 118 -0.10 4.39 -13.00
N ALA A 119 -0.62 3.54 -12.10
CA ALA A 119 -1.54 2.47 -12.47
C ALA A 119 -2.89 3.00 -13.00
N VAL A 120 -3.41 4.08 -12.42
CA VAL A 120 -4.63 4.75 -12.91
C VAL A 120 -4.40 5.37 -14.29
N VAL A 121 -3.26 6.06 -14.51
CA VAL A 121 -2.88 6.59 -15.83
C VAL A 121 -2.76 5.46 -16.85
N ALA A 122 -2.06 4.38 -16.51
CA ALA A 122 -1.90 3.22 -17.38
C ALA A 122 -3.26 2.61 -17.75
N ASN A 123 -4.16 2.48 -16.78
CA ASN A 123 -5.52 1.99 -17.04
C ASN A 123 -6.31 2.93 -17.97
N ILE A 124 -6.32 4.23 -17.71
CA ILE A 124 -7.08 5.21 -18.51
C ILE A 124 -6.58 5.26 -19.96
N LEU A 125 -5.27 5.13 -20.17
CA LEU A 125 -4.65 5.26 -21.48
C LEU A 125 -4.50 3.92 -22.21
N ASP A 126 -4.98 2.82 -21.65
CA ASP A 126 -4.80 1.48 -22.23
C ASP A 126 -3.31 1.18 -22.51
N ALA A 127 -2.44 1.49 -21.55
CA ALA A 127 -1.00 1.39 -21.70
C ALA A 127 -0.55 -0.06 -21.98
N GLU A 128 0.47 -0.22 -22.82
CA GLU A 128 1.07 -1.53 -23.09
C GLU A 128 1.76 -2.11 -21.86
N SER A 129 2.29 -1.26 -20.98
CA SER A 129 2.97 -1.65 -19.74
C SER A 129 3.09 -0.48 -18.78
N MET A 130 3.36 -0.81 -17.51
CA MET A 130 3.77 0.14 -16.49
C MET A 130 5.11 -0.28 -15.90
N SER A 131 6.01 0.64 -15.62
CA SER A 131 7.26 0.38 -14.91
C SER A 131 7.37 1.24 -13.68
N VAL A 132 7.73 0.63 -12.55
CA VAL A 132 8.14 1.33 -11.34
C VAL A 132 9.63 1.12 -11.11
N TRP A 133 10.34 2.22 -10.87
CA TRP A 133 11.77 2.21 -10.64
C TRP A 133 12.04 2.37 -9.15
N LYS A 134 12.67 1.35 -8.54
CA LYS A 134 12.91 1.29 -7.10
C LYS A 134 14.41 1.11 -6.80
N ASP A 135 14.77 1.24 -5.53
CA ASP A 135 16.12 1.03 -5.00
C ASP A 135 16.48 -0.45 -4.76
N VAL A 136 15.62 -1.35 -5.22
CA VAL A 136 15.79 -2.80 -5.13
C VAL A 136 15.88 -3.44 -6.51
N ASP A 137 16.52 -4.60 -6.62
CA ASP A 137 16.73 -5.28 -7.91
C ASP A 137 15.44 -5.86 -8.54
N GLY A 138 14.37 -5.88 -7.80
CA GLY A 138 13.06 -6.42 -8.16
C GLY A 138 12.37 -6.96 -6.91
N VAL A 139 11.36 -7.78 -7.09
CA VAL A 139 10.68 -8.48 -5.99
C VAL A 139 11.54 -9.63 -5.52
N MET A 140 11.85 -9.66 -4.22
CA MET A 140 12.61 -10.73 -3.60
C MET A 140 11.66 -11.74 -2.93
N ASN A 141 12.08 -13.00 -2.86
CA ASN A 141 11.31 -14.03 -2.16
C ASN A 141 11.34 -13.89 -0.63
N ALA A 142 12.22 -13.05 -0.12
CA ALA A 142 12.32 -12.67 1.30
C ALA A 142 13.00 -11.31 1.44
N ASP A 143 12.88 -10.65 2.60
CA ASP A 143 13.67 -9.47 2.91
C ASP A 143 15.17 -9.84 3.06
N PRO A 144 16.08 -9.38 2.19
CA PRO A 144 17.49 -9.71 2.28
C PRO A 144 18.15 -9.32 3.61
N LYS A 145 17.59 -8.34 4.33
CA LYS A 145 18.09 -7.92 5.65
C LYS A 145 17.79 -8.95 6.74
N ALA A 146 16.73 -9.72 6.59
CA ALA A 146 16.34 -10.77 7.52
C ALA A 146 16.78 -12.16 7.04
N PHE A 147 16.85 -12.36 5.71
CA PHE A 147 17.15 -13.63 5.06
C PHE A 147 18.25 -13.42 4.01
N PRO A 148 19.53 -13.62 4.37
CA PRO A 148 20.66 -13.36 3.46
C PRO A 148 20.64 -14.18 2.16
N ASP A 149 19.99 -15.34 2.18
CA ASP A 149 19.85 -16.23 1.00
C ASP A 149 18.65 -15.85 0.10
N ALA A 150 18.09 -14.65 0.29
CA ALA A 150 16.96 -14.16 -0.52
C ALA A 150 17.35 -14.08 -1.99
N VAL A 151 16.45 -14.55 -2.86
CA VAL A 151 16.63 -14.56 -4.32
C VAL A 151 15.54 -13.73 -4.98
N GLN A 152 15.85 -13.14 -6.13
CA GLN A 152 14.90 -12.39 -6.92
C GLN A 152 13.87 -13.31 -7.59
N ILE A 153 12.61 -12.89 -7.59
CA ILE A 153 11.53 -13.54 -8.34
C ILE A 153 11.42 -12.83 -9.69
N ALA A 154 11.62 -13.57 -10.79
CA ALA A 154 11.57 -12.98 -12.12
C ALA A 154 10.14 -12.60 -12.54
N GLU A 155 9.16 -13.42 -12.15
CA GLU A 155 7.78 -13.26 -12.59
C GLU A 155 6.78 -13.60 -11.47
N LEU A 156 5.72 -12.78 -11.34
CA LEU A 156 4.60 -12.98 -10.41
C LEU A 156 3.26 -12.76 -11.14
N ASN A 157 2.21 -13.42 -10.69
CA ASN A 157 0.86 -13.03 -11.10
C ASN A 157 0.26 -11.98 -10.14
N TYR A 158 -0.82 -11.32 -10.58
CA TYR A 158 -1.46 -10.28 -9.78
C TYR A 158 -1.99 -10.82 -8.44
N LEU A 159 -2.59 -12.02 -8.43
CA LEU A 159 -3.16 -12.60 -7.22
C LEU A 159 -2.07 -12.89 -6.18
N ASP A 160 -0.99 -13.52 -6.60
CA ASP A 160 0.16 -13.80 -5.74
C ASP A 160 0.74 -12.50 -5.16
N THR A 161 0.87 -11.46 -6.00
CA THR A 161 1.36 -10.14 -5.55
C THR A 161 0.45 -9.51 -4.49
N ILE A 162 -0.88 -9.59 -4.67
CA ILE A 162 -1.84 -9.10 -3.68
C ILE A 162 -1.74 -9.88 -2.36
N GLU A 163 -1.64 -11.20 -2.42
CA GLU A 163 -1.51 -12.04 -1.22
C GLU A 163 -0.19 -11.78 -0.47
N LEU A 164 0.91 -11.58 -1.21
CA LEU A 164 2.19 -11.23 -0.62
C LEU A 164 2.14 -9.86 0.08
N ALA A 165 1.55 -8.86 -0.60
CA ALA A 165 1.38 -7.54 -0.02
C ALA A 165 0.46 -7.56 1.21
N TYR A 166 -0.64 -8.33 1.17
CA TYR A 166 -1.51 -8.54 2.33
C TYR A 166 -0.77 -9.16 3.51
N SER A 167 0.11 -10.10 3.24
CA SER A 167 0.94 -10.77 4.25
C SER A 167 2.04 -9.87 4.83
N GLY A 168 2.27 -8.69 4.23
CA GLY A 168 3.21 -7.68 4.72
C GLY A 168 4.45 -7.46 3.86
N ALA A 169 4.56 -8.12 2.71
CA ALA A 169 5.63 -7.84 1.77
C ALA A 169 5.50 -6.40 1.24
N GLN A 170 6.55 -5.61 1.39
CA GLN A 170 6.59 -4.22 0.93
C GLN A 170 7.03 -4.15 -0.54
N ILE A 171 6.21 -4.68 -1.45
CA ILE A 171 6.53 -4.77 -2.87
C ILE A 171 5.78 -3.72 -3.64
N ILE A 172 4.47 -3.91 -3.78
CA ILE A 172 3.50 -3.04 -4.46
C ILE A 172 2.21 -3.10 -3.67
N HIS A 173 1.59 -1.97 -3.41
CA HIS A 173 0.32 -1.93 -2.69
C HIS A 173 -0.81 -2.55 -3.53
N PRO A 174 -1.73 -3.34 -2.95
CA PRO A 174 -2.86 -3.94 -3.68
C PRO A 174 -3.71 -2.94 -4.47
N LYS A 175 -3.81 -1.71 -3.98
CA LYS A 175 -4.51 -0.59 -4.65
C LYS A 175 -3.95 -0.31 -6.05
N THR A 176 -2.62 -0.48 -6.25
CA THR A 176 -1.92 -0.31 -7.53
C THR A 176 -2.22 -1.46 -8.49
N ILE A 177 -2.38 -2.67 -7.98
CA ILE A 177 -2.59 -3.87 -8.82
C ILE A 177 -3.97 -3.87 -9.50
N LYS A 178 -5.01 -3.45 -8.78
CA LYS A 178 -6.40 -3.53 -9.27
C LYS A 178 -6.63 -2.82 -10.63
N PRO A 179 -6.20 -1.57 -10.86
CA PRO A 179 -6.34 -0.91 -12.16
C PRO A 179 -5.62 -1.65 -13.29
N LEU A 180 -4.45 -2.21 -13.01
CA LEU A 180 -3.64 -2.94 -14.00
C LEU A 180 -4.26 -4.29 -14.34
N GLN A 181 -4.71 -5.04 -13.33
CA GLN A 181 -5.39 -6.32 -13.50
C GLN A 181 -6.63 -6.21 -14.37
N ASN A 182 -7.44 -5.17 -14.19
CA ASN A 182 -8.67 -4.94 -14.95
C ASN A 182 -8.45 -4.88 -16.47
N LYS A 183 -7.26 -4.47 -16.90
CA LYS A 183 -6.88 -4.35 -18.33
C LYS A 183 -5.71 -5.25 -18.73
N ASN A 184 -5.30 -6.14 -17.83
CA ASN A 184 -4.17 -7.04 -18.03
C ASN A 184 -2.87 -6.33 -18.45
N ILE A 185 -2.60 -5.16 -17.85
CA ILE A 185 -1.43 -4.33 -18.12
C ILE A 185 -0.24 -4.84 -17.30
N PRO A 186 0.83 -5.35 -17.89
CA PRO A 186 1.99 -5.85 -17.15
C PRO A 186 2.70 -4.71 -16.38
N LEU A 187 3.06 -5.01 -15.12
CA LEU A 187 3.81 -4.13 -14.25
C LEU A 187 5.24 -4.64 -14.12
N TYR A 188 6.21 -3.80 -14.43
CA TYR A 188 7.63 -4.08 -14.25
C TYR A 188 8.14 -3.36 -13.00
N VAL A 189 8.75 -4.09 -12.07
CA VAL A 189 9.49 -3.55 -10.93
C VAL A 189 10.96 -3.59 -11.29
N ARG A 190 11.59 -2.43 -11.53
CA ARG A 190 12.95 -2.31 -12.05
C ARG A 190 13.88 -1.57 -11.10
N PRO A 191 15.16 -1.96 -11.05
CA PRO A 191 16.15 -1.23 -10.27
C PRO A 191 16.50 0.12 -10.90
N PHE A 192 16.45 1.18 -10.10
CA PHE A 192 16.83 2.52 -10.55
C PHE A 192 18.32 2.65 -10.83
N GLY A 193 19.16 1.93 -10.07
CA GLY A 193 20.63 2.01 -10.17
C GLY A 193 21.23 1.28 -11.37
N ASP A 194 20.60 0.26 -11.93
CA ASP A 194 21.10 -0.48 -13.08
C ASP A 194 19.98 -0.86 -14.07
N LYS A 195 19.85 -0.06 -15.11
CA LYS A 195 18.82 -0.22 -16.16
C LYS A 195 18.95 -1.51 -16.98
N ARG A 196 20.09 -2.23 -16.90
CA ARG A 196 20.32 -3.48 -17.64
C ARG A 196 19.68 -4.68 -16.96
N LYS A 197 19.41 -4.59 -15.66
CA LYS A 197 18.75 -5.64 -14.92
C LYS A 197 17.26 -5.71 -15.29
N PRO A 198 16.71 -6.91 -15.57
CA PRO A 198 15.33 -7.07 -16.01
C PRO A 198 14.30 -6.69 -14.94
N GLY A 199 14.67 -6.82 -13.64
CA GLY A 199 13.72 -6.66 -12.55
C GLY A 199 12.74 -7.83 -12.43
N THR A 200 11.53 -7.54 -11.95
CA THR A 200 10.41 -8.50 -11.84
C THR A 200 9.26 -8.03 -12.71
N VAL A 201 8.61 -8.94 -13.43
CA VAL A 201 7.35 -8.67 -14.12
C VAL A 201 6.16 -9.24 -13.34
N ILE A 202 5.10 -8.43 -13.23
CA ILE A 202 3.82 -8.81 -12.62
C ILE A 202 2.74 -8.72 -13.69
N ARG A 203 2.06 -9.85 -13.99
CA ARG A 203 1.08 -9.93 -15.08
C ARG A 203 -0.04 -10.93 -14.78
N GLY A 204 -1.07 -11.03 -15.63
CA GLY A 204 -2.25 -11.85 -15.38
C GLY A 204 -1.97 -13.34 -15.25
N MET A 205 -1.06 -13.87 -16.07
CA MET A 205 -0.64 -15.26 -16.03
C MET A 205 0.87 -15.33 -15.90
N SER A 206 1.34 -16.10 -14.93
CA SER A 206 2.76 -16.41 -14.71
C SER A 206 2.92 -17.89 -14.40
N ALA A 207 4.12 -18.40 -14.60
CA ALA A 207 4.47 -19.70 -14.05
C ALA A 207 4.36 -19.66 -12.51
N PRO A 208 4.05 -20.79 -11.86
CA PRO A 208 4.10 -20.87 -10.41
C PRO A 208 5.48 -20.45 -9.89
N VAL A 209 5.51 -19.71 -8.79
CA VAL A 209 6.77 -19.37 -8.15
C VAL A 209 7.40 -20.62 -7.55
N GLU A 210 8.56 -21.02 -8.06
CA GLU A 210 9.23 -22.25 -7.67
C GLU A 210 9.98 -22.13 -6.33
N VAL A 211 10.26 -20.92 -5.88
CA VAL A 211 10.96 -20.67 -4.63
C VAL A 211 10.00 -20.33 -3.50
N PRO A 212 10.24 -20.80 -2.27
CA PRO A 212 9.40 -20.41 -1.15
C PRO A 212 9.55 -18.93 -0.86
N ILE A 213 8.42 -18.29 -0.49
CA ILE A 213 8.39 -16.87 -0.15
C ILE A 213 8.23 -16.73 1.35
N LEU A 214 9.13 -15.95 1.97
CA LEU A 214 9.14 -15.69 3.41
C LEU A 214 8.86 -14.22 3.67
N ILE A 215 7.87 -13.95 4.51
CA ILE A 215 7.49 -12.59 4.91
C ILE A 215 7.53 -12.52 6.42
N LEU A 216 8.43 -11.69 6.94
CA LEU A 216 8.58 -11.47 8.38
C LEU A 216 8.06 -10.08 8.74
N LYS A 217 6.95 -10.04 9.48
CA LYS A 217 6.46 -8.81 10.12
C LYS A 217 6.98 -8.76 11.54
N LYS A 218 7.83 -7.79 11.81
CA LYS A 218 8.36 -7.49 13.16
C LYS A 218 7.40 -6.56 13.91
N ASP A 219 7.68 -6.36 15.20
CA ASP A 219 6.93 -5.45 16.06
C ASP A 219 5.43 -5.73 16.04
N GLN A 220 5.08 -6.98 16.27
CA GLN A 220 3.71 -7.42 16.36
C GLN A 220 3.27 -7.54 17.82
N VAL A 221 1.97 -7.45 18.04
CA VAL A 221 1.33 -7.68 19.33
C VAL A 221 0.31 -8.80 19.19
N LEU A 222 0.38 -9.79 20.08
CA LEU A 222 -0.62 -10.85 20.17
C LEU A 222 -1.64 -10.47 21.25
N LEU A 223 -2.88 -10.24 20.84
CA LEU A 223 -4.03 -10.03 21.72
C LEU A 223 -4.80 -11.34 21.86
N THR A 224 -4.98 -11.82 23.08
CA THR A 224 -5.87 -12.95 23.35
C THR A 224 -7.10 -12.43 24.10
N ILE A 225 -8.25 -12.49 23.43
CA ILE A 225 -9.53 -11.92 23.87
C ILE A 225 -10.44 -13.05 24.29
N ARG A 226 -11.01 -12.98 25.48
CA ARG A 226 -11.93 -13.94 26.05
C ARG A 226 -13.15 -13.25 26.62
N SER A 227 -14.33 -13.86 26.51
CA SER A 227 -15.52 -13.36 27.18
C SER A 227 -15.46 -13.62 28.69
N ARG A 228 -15.80 -12.63 29.52
CA ARG A 228 -15.79 -12.76 30.99
C ARG A 228 -16.77 -13.79 31.52
N ASP A 229 -17.88 -13.99 30.80
CA ASP A 229 -18.91 -14.96 31.16
C ASP A 229 -18.59 -16.41 30.73
N PHE A 230 -17.38 -16.64 30.21
CA PHE A 230 -16.94 -17.92 29.63
C PHE A 230 -17.85 -18.47 28.52
N SER A 231 -18.74 -17.64 27.96
CA SER A 231 -19.54 -18.06 26.82
C SER A 231 -18.67 -18.16 25.55
N PHE A 232 -19.17 -18.93 24.58
CA PHE A 232 -18.50 -19.07 23.32
C PHE A 232 -18.33 -17.72 22.64
N VAL A 233 -17.21 -17.54 21.94
CA VAL A 233 -16.99 -16.37 21.08
C VAL A 233 -17.74 -16.62 19.79
N LEU A 234 -19.01 -16.21 19.75
CA LEU A 234 -19.92 -16.35 18.63
C LEU A 234 -19.93 -15.09 17.75
N GLU A 235 -20.68 -15.11 16.67
CA GLU A 235 -20.72 -14.07 15.62
C GLU A 235 -20.98 -12.66 16.19
N GLU A 236 -21.88 -12.52 17.16
CA GLU A 236 -22.19 -11.22 17.79
C GLU A 236 -20.98 -10.62 18.52
N LYS A 237 -20.18 -11.47 19.17
CA LYS A 237 -18.95 -11.04 19.85
C LYS A 237 -17.85 -10.67 18.86
N PHE A 238 -17.74 -11.41 17.76
CA PHE A 238 -16.86 -11.02 16.66
C PHE A 238 -17.23 -9.64 16.13
N ALA A 239 -18.51 -9.37 15.85
CA ALA A 239 -18.96 -8.08 15.37
C ALA A 239 -18.55 -6.95 16.33
N THR A 240 -18.74 -7.14 17.64
CA THR A 240 -18.35 -6.17 18.66
C THR A 240 -16.84 -5.95 18.67
N ILE A 241 -16.04 -7.02 18.69
CA ILE A 241 -14.57 -6.94 18.74
C ILE A 241 -14.06 -6.22 17.47
N PHE A 242 -14.50 -6.62 16.28
CA PHE A 242 -14.01 -6.03 15.04
C PHE A 242 -14.49 -4.59 14.84
N SER A 243 -15.69 -4.21 15.31
CA SER A 243 -16.13 -2.81 15.32
C SER A 243 -15.26 -1.92 16.21
N LEU A 244 -14.83 -2.44 17.37
CA LEU A 244 -13.89 -1.71 18.24
C LEU A 244 -12.51 -1.59 17.60
N LEU A 245 -11.98 -2.66 17.01
CA LEU A 245 -10.70 -2.61 16.29
C LEU A 245 -10.72 -1.63 15.13
N GLU A 246 -11.83 -1.59 14.35
CA GLU A 246 -12.02 -0.64 13.27
C GLU A 246 -12.03 0.81 13.79
N ARG A 247 -12.74 1.09 14.87
CA ARG A 247 -12.77 2.41 15.52
C ARG A 247 -11.38 2.92 15.85
N PHE A 248 -10.49 2.04 16.32
CA PHE A 248 -9.10 2.36 16.66
C PHE A 248 -8.13 2.14 15.48
N ARG A 249 -8.64 1.83 14.28
CA ARG A 249 -7.85 1.57 13.06
C ARG A 249 -6.81 0.46 13.24
N ILE A 250 -7.13 -0.55 14.03
CA ILE A 250 -6.27 -1.72 14.28
C ILE A 250 -6.65 -2.83 13.31
N LYS A 251 -5.69 -3.24 12.48
CA LYS A 251 -5.86 -4.33 11.51
C LYS A 251 -5.31 -5.63 12.07
N ALA A 252 -6.11 -6.70 12.03
CA ALA A 252 -5.64 -8.04 12.36
C ALA A 252 -4.85 -8.63 11.18
N ASN A 253 -3.61 -9.03 11.45
CA ASN A 253 -2.72 -9.70 10.49
C ASN A 253 -2.90 -11.22 10.50
N LEU A 254 -3.20 -11.79 11.69
CA LEU A 254 -3.56 -13.19 11.85
C LEU A 254 -4.70 -13.29 12.84
N ILE A 255 -5.67 -14.17 12.55
CA ILE A 255 -6.85 -14.44 13.37
C ILE A 255 -6.88 -15.91 13.66
N HIS A 256 -6.88 -16.27 14.95
CA HIS A 256 -7.03 -17.65 15.39
C HIS A 256 -8.16 -17.72 16.42
N ASN A 257 -9.18 -18.51 16.10
CA ASN A 257 -10.34 -18.71 16.97
C ASN A 257 -10.31 -20.08 17.62
N SER A 258 -10.63 -20.11 18.90
CA SER A 258 -10.97 -21.33 19.66
C SER A 258 -12.37 -21.17 20.25
N ALA A 259 -12.87 -22.18 20.95
CA ALA A 259 -14.21 -22.13 21.52
C ALA A 259 -14.46 -20.90 22.40
N VAL A 260 -13.48 -20.51 23.21
CA VAL A 260 -13.62 -19.45 24.23
C VAL A 260 -12.64 -18.29 24.08
N ASN A 261 -11.67 -18.39 23.17
CA ASN A 261 -10.64 -17.37 22.96
C ASN A 261 -10.57 -16.97 21.49
N LEU A 262 -10.37 -15.69 21.25
CA LEU A 262 -9.97 -15.13 19.97
C LEU A 262 -8.56 -14.56 20.12
N SER A 263 -7.60 -15.10 19.37
CA SER A 263 -6.22 -14.61 19.32
C SER A 263 -6.02 -13.81 18.04
N LEU A 264 -5.54 -12.58 18.16
CA LEU A 264 -5.30 -11.66 17.06
C LEU A 264 -3.86 -11.19 17.08
N CYS A 265 -3.14 -11.40 15.98
CA CYS A 265 -1.85 -10.76 15.77
C CYS A 265 -2.08 -9.43 15.03
N VAL A 266 -1.64 -8.32 15.62
CA VAL A 266 -1.84 -6.96 15.11
C VAL A 266 -0.52 -6.22 15.05
N ASP A 267 -0.43 -5.19 14.20
CA ASP A 267 0.73 -4.30 14.19
C ASP A 267 0.77 -3.50 15.49
N ASN A 268 1.95 -3.32 16.08
CA ASN A 268 2.12 -2.48 17.26
C ASN A 268 1.78 -1.03 16.91
N SER A 269 0.77 -0.48 17.56
CA SER A 269 0.31 0.89 17.37
C SER A 269 0.00 1.56 18.69
N TRP A 270 0.10 2.87 18.74
CA TRP A 270 -0.19 3.69 19.93
C TRP A 270 -1.65 3.65 20.38
N HIS A 271 -2.57 3.15 19.53
CA HIS A 271 -3.98 2.99 19.88
C HIS A 271 -4.33 1.63 20.52
N ILE A 272 -3.36 0.71 20.64
CA ILE A 272 -3.64 -0.65 21.14
C ILE A 272 -4.16 -0.63 22.56
N ASP A 273 -3.57 0.17 23.45
CA ASP A 273 -3.96 0.20 24.85
C ASP A 273 -5.36 0.81 25.02
N GLU A 274 -5.72 1.84 24.24
CA GLU A 274 -7.08 2.39 24.20
C GLU A 274 -8.10 1.36 23.70
N ALA A 275 -7.75 0.58 22.68
CA ALA A 275 -8.60 -0.49 22.17
C ALA A 275 -8.77 -1.62 23.17
N ILE A 276 -7.75 -1.98 23.94
CA ILE A 276 -7.82 -2.97 25.01
C ILE A 276 -8.79 -2.51 26.10
N GLU A 277 -8.73 -1.26 26.52
CA GLU A 277 -9.67 -0.72 27.52
C GLU A 277 -11.11 -0.74 27.00
N ALA A 278 -11.35 -0.32 25.76
CA ALA A 278 -12.67 -0.39 25.15
C ALA A 278 -13.21 -1.84 25.06
N LEU A 279 -12.35 -2.81 24.76
CA LEU A 279 -12.71 -4.23 24.77
C LEU A 279 -13.05 -4.72 26.19
N ARG A 280 -12.30 -4.26 27.20
CA ARG A 280 -12.58 -4.58 28.61
C ARG A 280 -13.89 -3.99 29.09
N GLU A 281 -14.22 -2.77 28.69
CA GLU A 281 -15.52 -2.13 28.95
C GLU A 281 -16.68 -2.88 28.27
N ALA A 282 -16.43 -3.43 27.08
CA ALA A 282 -17.41 -4.26 26.34
C ALA A 282 -17.58 -5.69 26.91
N GLY A 283 -16.93 -6.03 28.04
CA GLY A 283 -17.12 -7.30 28.73
C GLY A 283 -16.12 -8.41 28.36
N PHE A 284 -14.98 -8.05 27.76
CA PHE A 284 -13.93 -9.00 27.45
C PHE A 284 -12.75 -8.91 28.42
N ASP A 285 -12.09 -10.05 28.67
CA ASP A 285 -10.76 -10.11 29.22
C ASP A 285 -9.76 -10.12 28.08
N VAL A 286 -8.75 -9.26 28.16
CA VAL A 286 -7.74 -9.12 27.10
C VAL A 286 -6.35 -9.29 27.71
N MET A 287 -5.61 -10.26 27.19
CA MET A 287 -4.18 -10.45 27.45
C MET A 287 -3.40 -9.91 26.25
N LYS A 288 -2.31 -9.18 26.52
CA LYS A 288 -1.41 -8.57 25.54
C LYS A 288 -0.02 -9.21 25.66
N ALA A 289 0.54 -9.70 24.57
CA ALA A 289 1.93 -10.09 24.47
C ALA A 289 2.61 -9.24 23.40
N GLU A 290 3.68 -8.56 23.78
CA GLU A 290 4.45 -7.64 22.93
C GLU A 290 5.73 -8.31 22.38
N ASN A 291 6.45 -7.59 21.52
CA ASN A 291 7.68 -8.05 20.90
C ASN A 291 7.52 -9.35 20.11
N MET A 292 6.37 -9.50 19.48
CA MET A 292 6.06 -10.66 18.65
C MET A 292 6.49 -10.42 17.20
N GLU A 293 6.71 -11.50 16.48
CA GLU A 293 6.94 -11.51 15.05
C GLU A 293 5.92 -12.42 14.38
N LEU A 294 5.47 -12.04 13.18
CA LEU A 294 4.62 -12.88 12.35
C LEU A 294 5.40 -13.32 11.12
N LEU A 295 5.73 -14.60 11.05
CA LEU A 295 6.35 -15.20 9.89
C LEU A 295 5.30 -15.87 9.01
N THR A 296 5.21 -15.45 7.75
CA THR A 296 4.43 -16.11 6.71
C THR A 296 5.37 -16.82 5.74
N VAL A 297 5.18 -18.11 5.52
CA VAL A 297 5.93 -18.90 4.55
C VAL A 297 4.96 -19.46 3.52
N ARG A 298 5.10 -19.05 2.27
CA ARG A 298 4.34 -19.58 1.14
C ARG A 298 5.21 -20.56 0.34
N GLY A 299 4.63 -21.65 -0.14
CA GLY A 299 5.40 -22.75 -0.74
C GLY A 299 6.23 -23.49 0.30
N TYR A 300 5.71 -23.62 1.54
CA TYR A 300 6.46 -24.25 2.62
C TYR A 300 6.62 -25.75 2.41
N THR A 301 7.78 -26.24 2.87
CA THR A 301 8.07 -27.66 3.04
C THR A 301 8.37 -27.94 4.51
N ASP A 302 8.29 -29.20 4.94
CA ASP A 302 8.67 -29.59 6.31
C ASP A 302 10.12 -29.25 6.64
N GLU A 303 11.01 -29.21 5.65
CA GLU A 303 12.41 -28.83 5.81
C GLU A 303 12.54 -27.32 6.11
N LEU A 304 11.85 -26.48 5.34
CA LEU A 304 11.82 -25.04 5.57
C LEU A 304 11.19 -24.70 6.93
N TRP A 305 10.11 -25.38 7.26
CA TRP A 305 9.50 -25.23 8.58
C TRP A 305 10.50 -25.52 9.70
N ARG A 306 11.21 -26.66 9.64
CA ARG A 306 12.23 -27.01 10.63
C ARG A 306 13.38 -26.02 10.67
N ARG A 307 13.75 -25.41 9.55
CA ARG A 307 14.82 -24.41 9.47
C ARG A 307 14.45 -23.11 10.15
N TYR A 308 13.25 -22.59 9.92
CA TYR A 308 12.85 -21.25 10.38
C TYR A 308 12.03 -21.24 11.67
N ALA A 309 11.39 -22.34 12.02
CA ALA A 309 10.63 -22.46 13.29
C ALA A 309 11.46 -23.03 14.45
N ARG A 310 12.75 -23.29 14.24
CA ARG A 310 13.65 -23.74 15.32
C ARG A 310 14.07 -22.56 16.19
N GLY A 311 13.76 -22.66 17.50
CA GLY A 311 14.24 -21.74 18.53
C GLY A 311 13.20 -20.79 19.09
N PRO A 312 12.43 -20.00 18.32
CA PRO A 312 11.40 -19.14 18.91
C PRO A 312 10.21 -19.96 19.43
N GLN A 313 9.60 -19.45 20.48
CA GLN A 313 8.33 -20.01 20.99
C GLN A 313 7.23 -19.65 20.01
N VAL A 314 6.55 -20.67 19.46
CA VAL A 314 5.39 -20.49 18.57
C VAL A 314 4.12 -20.43 19.43
N PHE A 315 3.42 -19.30 19.40
CA PHE A 315 2.17 -19.09 20.13
C PHE A 315 0.94 -19.48 19.34
N VAL A 316 0.94 -19.17 18.04
CA VAL A 316 -0.14 -19.49 17.11
C VAL A 316 0.44 -20.02 15.83
N ARG A 317 -0.16 -21.09 15.29
CA ARG A 317 0.17 -21.62 13.96
C ARG A 317 -1.10 -21.76 13.13
N GLN A 318 -1.11 -21.14 11.96
CA GLN A 318 -2.16 -21.32 10.98
C GLN A 318 -1.54 -21.86 9.68
N ALA A 319 -2.06 -22.97 9.18
CA ALA A 319 -1.55 -23.60 7.96
C ALA A 319 -2.69 -23.87 6.99
N THR A 320 -2.41 -23.57 5.71
CA THR A 320 -3.22 -23.98 4.56
C THR A 320 -2.40 -25.00 3.74
N GLN A 321 -2.90 -25.40 2.58
CA GLN A 321 -2.17 -26.32 1.71
C GLN A 321 -0.80 -25.79 1.24
N SER A 322 -0.65 -24.47 1.05
CA SER A 322 0.55 -23.86 0.47
C SER A 322 1.22 -22.81 1.37
N THR A 323 0.56 -22.38 2.46
CA THR A 323 1.01 -21.27 3.28
C THR A 323 0.95 -21.62 4.77
N VAL A 324 1.98 -21.30 5.50
CA VAL A 324 2.00 -21.36 6.96
C VAL A 324 2.28 -19.97 7.54
N ARG A 325 1.57 -19.63 8.60
CA ARG A 325 1.76 -18.40 9.38
C ARG A 325 2.00 -18.76 10.84
N VAL A 326 2.97 -18.15 11.44
CA VAL A 326 3.34 -18.37 12.84
C VAL A 326 3.76 -17.09 13.51
#